data_255c822e9af08db1c2dbfafd463ea822
#
_entry.id   255c822e9af08db1c2dbfafd463ea822
#
_cell.length_a   1.000
_cell.length_b   1.000
_cell.length_c   1.000
_cell.angle_alpha   90.00
_cell.angle_beta   90.00
_cell.angle_gamma   90.00
#
_symmetry.space_group_name_H-M   'P 1'
#
loop_
_entity.id
_entity.type
_entity.pdbx_description
1 polymer ?
#
loop_
_entity_poly.entity_id
_entity_poly.type
_entity_poly.pdbx_seq_one_letter_code
_entity_poly.pdbx_strand_id
1 'polypeptide(L)'
;MRGTGAEAAARSVRVESDALDVEHARVVGDEESVDSHTLVAKELGVSTQYERQVLLVNKAINEEIGFGAFQIKLTFLAGFGWLADNIWFEILAMTLPQVKLEFSPTHVAFATFSLYAGLLVGSTFWGLCSDIIGRRPSWNISLFISAVFGVAVGAAPHFPAMCVLLAMLGLGLGGNLPVDGAMLIEYIPGPYQWVLTFLSLFWSLGQLFAAVIGWAFITNYHCTSSETCTWKSNAGWRYSWFLLGGVVLLMWVIRFFVYPIPESPKYLLATGRVEEAFEVIEFIARENKRKTTLTLEKLRLAGLGHTVDLEPEAETSAEEKDEKDATTLQVRDPKPKRSMLAESFAWSDAMRPSRVMATYRAMHRSPLGALFASPKMALNTLLICACWGAIGLAYPLYNSFIAIYLGHAGVSDGANSLSDQYRQLVEIAACGIPGSIFAAMMVEVPYAGRRWSMAFFTMLTGVFLFLFTTAKTSNAVLGWNCAASLTQNAMYAILYAITYEVFPAPQRGTGDGLSMSTQRVFGVVATLIAVYKSEEFVAPIYVSASFFLLSALLMLFLPYEPRGRDAL
;
A
#
# COMPACT_ATOMS: atom_id res chain seq x y z
N MET A 1 13.83 -69.38 33.72
CA MET A 1 12.84 -68.74 32.85
C MET A 1 11.80 -68.02 33.73
N ARG A 2 12.15 -66.84 34.22
CA ARG A 2 11.25 -65.80 34.80
C ARG A 2 11.94 -64.49 34.75
N GLY A 3 11.77 -63.77 33.61
CA GLY A 3 12.44 -62.47 33.43
C GLY A 3 11.93 -61.61 32.27
N THR A 4 11.05 -62.15 31.43
CA THR A 4 10.65 -61.44 30.17
C THR A 4 9.28 -60.75 30.21
N GLY A 5 8.49 -60.93 31.25
CA GLY A 5 7.16 -60.33 31.39
C GLY A 5 7.15 -58.92 32.04
N ALA A 6 8.13 -58.66 32.92
CA ALA A 6 8.18 -57.38 33.64
C ALA A 6 8.78 -56.23 32.79
N GLU A 7 9.72 -56.56 31.87
CA GLU A 7 10.29 -55.58 30.97
C GLU A 7 9.33 -55.13 29.85
N ALA A 8 8.46 -56.04 29.36
CA ALA A 8 7.44 -55.72 28.37
C ALA A 8 6.34 -54.83 28.94
N ALA A 9 5.91 -55.08 30.19
CA ALA A 9 4.91 -54.26 30.90
C ALA A 9 5.48 -52.86 31.24
N ALA A 10 6.75 -52.75 31.64
CA ALA A 10 7.39 -51.48 31.92
C ALA A 10 7.62 -50.63 30.63
N ARG A 11 7.79 -51.29 29.47
CA ARG A 11 7.93 -50.62 28.20
C ARG A 11 6.58 -50.10 27.65
N SER A 12 5.48 -50.82 27.85
CA SER A 12 4.13 -50.35 27.44
C SER A 12 3.65 -49.18 28.29
N VAL A 13 3.89 -49.19 29.60
CA VAL A 13 3.55 -48.08 30.50
C VAL A 13 4.38 -46.83 30.22
N ARG A 14 5.65 -47.00 29.80
CA ARG A 14 6.50 -45.84 29.42
C ARG A 14 6.09 -45.23 28.09
N VAL A 15 5.64 -46.01 27.12
CA VAL A 15 5.14 -45.52 25.82
C VAL A 15 3.80 -44.80 26.00
N GLU A 16 2.93 -45.26 26.90
CA GLU A 16 1.67 -44.58 27.23
C GLU A 16 1.90 -43.28 28.03
N SER A 17 2.89 -43.21 28.92
CA SER A 17 3.22 -41.96 29.62
C SER A 17 3.86 -40.94 28.69
N ASP A 18 4.76 -41.38 27.82
CA ASP A 18 5.38 -40.48 26.83
C ASP A 18 4.36 -39.96 25.77
N ALA A 19 3.33 -40.76 25.42
CA ALA A 19 2.23 -40.35 24.57
C ALA A 19 1.30 -39.34 25.26
N LEU A 20 0.99 -39.56 26.53
CA LEU A 20 0.19 -38.64 27.36
C LEU A 20 0.93 -37.31 27.62
N ASP A 21 2.25 -37.36 27.84
CA ASP A 21 3.07 -36.16 28.03
C ASP A 21 3.21 -35.36 26.72
N VAL A 22 3.27 -36.02 25.57
CA VAL A 22 3.28 -35.33 24.24
C VAL A 22 1.92 -34.74 23.92
N GLU A 23 0.82 -35.41 24.27
CA GLU A 23 -0.55 -34.91 24.09
C GLU A 23 -0.84 -33.73 25.04
N HIS A 24 -0.38 -33.82 26.31
CA HIS A 24 -0.48 -32.72 27.28
C HIS A 24 0.39 -31.53 26.87
N ALA A 25 1.60 -31.77 26.36
CA ALA A 25 2.46 -30.72 25.85
C ALA A 25 1.89 -30.03 24.58
N ARG A 26 1.18 -30.78 23.73
CA ARG A 26 0.43 -30.19 22.58
C ARG A 26 -0.76 -29.37 23.05
N VAL A 27 -1.59 -29.87 23.96
CA VAL A 27 -2.76 -29.16 24.49
C VAL A 27 -2.34 -27.89 25.24
N VAL A 28 -1.28 -27.96 26.06
CA VAL A 28 -0.74 -26.76 26.74
C VAL A 28 -0.08 -25.78 25.77
N GLY A 29 0.59 -26.28 24.72
CA GLY A 29 1.15 -25.42 23.68
C GLY A 29 0.07 -24.70 22.85
N ASP A 30 -1.04 -25.37 22.58
CA ASP A 30 -2.16 -24.78 21.83
C ASP A 30 -2.99 -23.81 22.70
N GLU A 31 -3.18 -24.07 24.00
CA GLU A 31 -3.82 -23.13 24.93
C GLU A 31 -2.95 -21.86 25.16
N GLU A 32 -1.63 -22.02 25.29
CA GLU A 32 -0.71 -20.87 25.47
C GLU A 32 -0.61 -20.01 24.19
N SER A 33 -0.71 -20.62 23.00
CA SER A 33 -0.78 -19.91 21.73
C SER A 33 -2.11 -19.18 21.54
N VAL A 34 -3.23 -19.81 21.90
CA VAL A 34 -4.58 -19.21 21.84
C VAL A 34 -4.71 -18.04 22.81
N ASP A 35 -4.17 -18.15 24.03
CA ASP A 35 -4.18 -17.04 25.00
C ASP A 35 -3.31 -15.87 24.56
N SER A 36 -2.17 -16.11 23.92
CA SER A 36 -1.32 -15.05 23.41
C SER A 36 -1.98 -14.30 22.23
N HIS A 37 -2.69 -15.00 21.36
CA HIS A 37 -3.43 -14.41 20.24
C HIS A 37 -4.65 -13.60 20.71
N THR A 38 -5.42 -14.11 21.66
CA THR A 38 -6.57 -13.39 22.25
C THR A 38 -6.14 -12.12 23.00
N LEU A 39 -4.97 -12.11 23.61
CA LEU A 39 -4.40 -10.91 24.22
C LEU A 39 -4.02 -9.86 23.16
N VAL A 40 -3.43 -10.30 22.04
CA VAL A 40 -3.06 -9.41 20.94
C VAL A 40 -4.30 -8.81 20.27
N ALA A 41 -5.34 -9.58 20.02
CA ALA A 41 -6.58 -9.07 19.43
C ALA A 41 -7.30 -8.08 20.35
N LYS A 42 -7.29 -8.32 21.65
CA LYS A 42 -7.86 -7.41 22.64
C LYS A 42 -7.06 -6.09 22.71
N GLU A 43 -5.75 -6.14 22.57
CA GLU A 43 -4.89 -4.96 22.43
C GLU A 43 -5.21 -4.19 21.13
N LEU A 44 -5.51 -4.88 20.04
CA LEU A 44 -5.85 -4.32 18.74
C LEU A 44 -7.32 -3.86 18.62
N GLY A 45 -8.16 -4.13 19.64
CA GLY A 45 -9.58 -3.71 19.65
C GLY A 45 -10.47 -4.47 18.67
N VAL A 46 -10.11 -5.68 18.31
CA VAL A 46 -10.83 -6.57 17.37
C VAL A 46 -11.75 -7.51 18.16
N SER A 47 -12.90 -7.94 17.58
CA SER A 47 -13.78 -8.90 18.24
C SER A 47 -13.17 -10.31 18.18
N THR A 48 -13.34 -11.08 19.26
CA THR A 48 -12.88 -12.47 19.33
C THR A 48 -13.51 -13.39 18.27
N GLN A 49 -14.75 -13.10 17.88
CA GLN A 49 -15.42 -13.81 16.78
C GLN A 49 -14.69 -13.61 15.45
N TYR A 50 -14.40 -12.35 15.10
CA TYR A 50 -13.68 -12.00 13.88
C TYR A 50 -12.29 -12.62 13.86
N GLU A 51 -11.56 -12.53 14.98
CA GLU A 51 -10.21 -13.09 15.11
C GLU A 51 -10.16 -14.58 14.77
N ARG A 52 -11.04 -15.40 15.38
CA ARG A 52 -11.09 -16.84 15.12
C ARG A 52 -11.38 -17.16 13.64
N GLN A 53 -12.32 -16.44 13.04
CA GLN A 53 -12.63 -16.61 11.62
C GLN A 53 -11.46 -16.24 10.72
N VAL A 54 -10.75 -15.14 11.02
CA VAL A 54 -9.58 -14.70 10.24
C VAL A 54 -8.40 -15.65 10.41
N LEU A 55 -8.19 -16.22 11.61
CA LEU A 55 -7.15 -17.23 11.83
C LEU A 55 -7.37 -18.46 10.96
N LEU A 56 -8.62 -18.97 10.84
CA LEU A 56 -8.94 -20.07 9.93
C LEU A 56 -8.71 -19.69 8.45
N VAL A 57 -9.11 -18.49 8.06
CA VAL A 57 -8.88 -18.00 6.70
C VAL A 57 -7.38 -17.86 6.42
N ASN A 58 -6.61 -17.29 7.36
CA ASN A 58 -5.15 -17.21 7.23
C ASN A 58 -4.51 -18.59 7.13
N LYS A 59 -4.95 -19.56 7.97
CA LYS A 59 -4.46 -20.94 7.90
C LYS A 59 -4.76 -21.56 6.55
N ALA A 60 -5.99 -21.42 6.03
CA ALA A 60 -6.37 -21.90 4.69
C ALA A 60 -5.53 -21.26 3.57
N ILE A 61 -5.31 -19.94 3.64
CA ILE A 61 -4.50 -19.23 2.65
C ILE A 61 -3.03 -19.63 2.74
N ASN A 62 -2.46 -19.75 3.95
CA ASN A 62 -1.04 -20.04 4.15
C ASN A 62 -0.67 -21.50 3.82
N GLU A 63 -1.47 -22.45 4.30
CA GLU A 63 -1.10 -23.88 4.29
C GLU A 63 -1.69 -24.63 3.09
N GLU A 64 -2.93 -24.32 2.69
CA GLU A 64 -3.64 -25.09 1.67
C GLU A 64 -3.59 -24.42 0.27
N ILE A 65 -3.87 -23.11 0.21
CA ILE A 65 -3.98 -22.39 -1.07
C ILE A 65 -2.61 -21.89 -1.53
N GLY A 66 -1.83 -21.28 -0.63
CA GLY A 66 -0.49 -20.77 -0.89
C GLY A 66 -0.46 -19.57 -1.85
N PHE A 67 0.75 -19.20 -2.25
CA PHE A 67 1.00 -18.16 -3.25
C PHE A 67 0.91 -18.74 -4.66
N GLY A 68 0.04 -18.19 -5.50
CA GLY A 68 -0.22 -18.74 -6.84
C GLY A 68 -0.59 -17.68 -7.88
N ALA A 69 -1.22 -18.13 -8.96
CA ALA A 69 -1.57 -17.28 -10.10
C ALA A 69 -2.46 -16.09 -9.71
N PHE A 70 -3.37 -16.27 -8.75
CA PHE A 70 -4.23 -15.19 -8.26
C PHE A 70 -3.41 -14.07 -7.60
N GLN A 71 -2.51 -14.41 -6.68
CA GLN A 71 -1.68 -13.43 -5.98
C GLN A 71 -0.73 -12.69 -6.93
N ILE A 72 -0.18 -13.38 -7.93
CA ILE A 72 0.65 -12.74 -8.97
C ILE A 72 -0.19 -11.71 -9.75
N LYS A 73 -1.37 -12.09 -10.24
CA LYS A 73 -2.28 -11.17 -10.95
C LYS A 73 -2.64 -9.97 -10.08
N LEU A 74 -3.00 -10.21 -8.82
CA LEU A 74 -3.34 -9.16 -7.87
C LEU A 74 -2.17 -8.21 -7.61
N THR A 75 -0.94 -8.72 -7.49
CA THR A 75 0.27 -7.90 -7.31
C THR A 75 0.47 -6.94 -8.48
N PHE A 76 0.32 -7.41 -9.72
CA PHE A 76 0.40 -6.53 -10.90
C PHE A 76 -0.72 -5.49 -10.94
N LEU A 77 -1.95 -5.89 -10.60
CA LEU A 77 -3.09 -4.98 -10.59
C LEU A 77 -2.99 -3.93 -9.49
N ALA A 78 -2.52 -4.29 -8.30
CA ALA A 78 -2.21 -3.35 -7.22
C ALA A 78 -1.05 -2.44 -7.63
N GLY A 79 -0.03 -3.00 -8.29
CA GLY A 79 1.09 -2.24 -8.85
C GLY A 79 0.68 -1.12 -9.80
N PHE A 80 -0.45 -1.22 -10.49
CA PHE A 80 -0.94 -0.15 -11.38
C PHE A 80 -1.23 1.17 -10.66
N GLY A 81 -1.79 1.13 -9.45
CA GLY A 81 -1.99 2.34 -8.66
C GLY A 81 -0.67 2.96 -8.21
N TRP A 82 0.27 2.15 -7.75
CA TRP A 82 1.61 2.59 -7.36
C TRP A 82 2.38 3.21 -8.53
N LEU A 83 2.27 2.60 -9.71
CA LEU A 83 2.88 3.11 -10.94
C LEU A 83 2.23 4.44 -11.34
N ALA A 84 0.90 4.52 -11.32
CA ALA A 84 0.15 5.74 -11.64
C ALA A 84 0.51 6.90 -10.71
N ASP A 85 0.61 6.64 -9.40
CA ASP A 85 0.94 7.68 -8.42
C ASP A 85 2.26 8.38 -8.76
N ASN A 86 3.30 7.62 -9.04
CA ASN A 86 4.60 8.21 -9.32
C ASN A 86 4.72 8.80 -10.74
N ILE A 87 3.94 8.29 -11.69
CA ILE A 87 3.77 8.94 -13.00
C ILE A 87 3.32 10.40 -12.81
N TRP A 88 2.30 10.65 -11.97
CA TRP A 88 1.73 11.97 -11.82
C TRP A 88 2.64 12.94 -11.08
N PHE A 89 3.37 12.48 -10.06
CA PHE A 89 4.35 13.32 -9.37
C PHE A 89 5.50 13.73 -10.28
N GLU A 90 6.05 12.77 -11.03
CA GLU A 90 7.20 13.00 -11.89
C GLU A 90 6.85 13.91 -13.07
N ILE A 91 5.77 13.60 -13.79
CA ILE A 91 5.40 14.42 -14.96
C ILE A 91 4.98 15.84 -14.56
N LEU A 92 4.35 16.03 -13.38
CA LEU A 92 4.05 17.37 -12.89
C LEU A 92 5.34 18.17 -12.68
N ALA A 93 6.33 17.59 -11.99
CA ALA A 93 7.61 18.25 -11.72
C ALA A 93 8.32 18.66 -13.03
N MET A 94 8.35 17.78 -14.02
CA MET A 94 8.95 18.04 -15.33
C MET A 94 8.18 19.09 -16.13
N THR A 95 6.87 19.20 -15.94
CA THR A 95 6.00 20.12 -16.69
C THR A 95 6.09 21.57 -16.20
N LEU A 96 6.33 21.79 -14.91
CA LEU A 96 6.26 23.12 -14.28
C LEU A 96 7.10 24.21 -14.98
N PRO A 97 8.34 23.96 -15.45
CA PRO A 97 9.11 24.98 -16.17
C PRO A 97 8.41 25.48 -17.44
N GLN A 98 7.80 24.57 -18.19
CA GLN A 98 7.11 24.89 -19.44
C GLN A 98 5.75 25.56 -19.19
N VAL A 99 5.04 25.17 -18.15
CA VAL A 99 3.81 25.80 -17.67
C VAL A 99 4.07 27.24 -17.22
N LYS A 100 5.22 27.48 -16.55
CA LYS A 100 5.65 28.83 -16.15
C LYS A 100 5.85 29.73 -17.37
N LEU A 101 6.44 29.22 -18.46
CA LEU A 101 6.66 30.00 -19.69
C LEU A 101 5.36 30.30 -20.43
N GLU A 102 4.42 29.35 -20.50
CA GLU A 102 3.17 29.46 -21.25
C GLU A 102 2.13 30.36 -20.56
N PHE A 103 1.92 30.14 -19.27
CA PHE A 103 0.85 30.81 -18.52
C PHE A 103 1.33 31.98 -17.67
N SER A 104 2.64 32.13 -17.48
CA SER A 104 3.27 33.19 -16.67
C SER A 104 2.58 33.45 -15.32
N PRO A 105 2.29 32.42 -14.51
CA PRO A 105 1.62 32.59 -13.23
C PRO A 105 2.55 33.28 -12.24
N THR A 106 1.99 34.02 -11.27
CA THR A 106 2.78 34.67 -10.19
C THR A 106 3.61 33.64 -9.43
N HIS A 107 3.03 32.46 -9.12
CA HIS A 107 3.70 31.37 -8.43
C HIS A 107 3.29 30.03 -9.07
N VAL A 108 4.18 29.43 -9.85
CA VAL A 108 3.93 28.13 -10.51
C VAL A 108 3.77 26.97 -9.52
N ALA A 109 4.33 27.09 -8.32
CA ALA A 109 4.23 26.09 -7.26
C ALA A 109 2.79 25.86 -6.75
N PHE A 110 1.83 26.76 -7.07
CA PHE A 110 0.42 26.50 -6.80
C PHE A 110 -0.15 25.27 -7.54
N ALA A 111 0.45 24.86 -8.65
CA ALA A 111 0.09 23.60 -9.30
C ALA A 111 0.38 22.40 -8.40
N THR A 112 1.58 22.32 -7.83
CA THR A 112 1.97 21.28 -6.87
C THR A 112 1.13 21.37 -5.59
N PHE A 113 0.92 22.58 -5.06
CA PHE A 113 0.03 22.80 -3.91
C PHE A 113 -1.38 22.23 -4.15
N SER A 114 -1.97 22.49 -5.32
CA SER A 114 -3.30 22.00 -5.66
C SER A 114 -3.38 20.48 -5.71
N LEU A 115 -2.35 19.82 -6.27
CA LEU A 115 -2.25 18.36 -6.24
C LEU A 115 -2.19 17.83 -4.79
N TYR A 116 -1.33 18.42 -3.94
CA TYR A 116 -1.22 17.99 -2.53
C TYR A 116 -2.49 18.26 -1.72
N ALA A 117 -3.19 19.36 -1.98
CA ALA A 117 -4.50 19.64 -1.37
C ALA A 117 -5.54 18.58 -1.75
N GLY A 118 -5.58 18.20 -3.04
CA GLY A 118 -6.43 17.10 -3.51
C GLY A 118 -6.07 15.76 -2.88
N LEU A 119 -4.76 15.46 -2.79
CA LEU A 119 -4.24 14.25 -2.14
C LEU A 119 -4.64 14.17 -0.66
N LEU A 120 -4.58 15.28 0.08
CA LEU A 120 -4.98 15.34 1.48
C LEU A 120 -6.47 14.98 1.64
N VAL A 121 -7.33 15.58 0.85
CA VAL A 121 -8.77 15.26 0.87
C VAL A 121 -8.99 13.81 0.43
N GLY A 122 -8.31 13.37 -0.63
CA GLY A 122 -8.42 12.03 -1.19
C GLY A 122 -7.99 10.94 -0.21
N SER A 123 -6.82 11.06 0.43
CA SER A 123 -6.32 10.04 1.37
C SER A 123 -7.20 9.92 2.61
N THR A 124 -7.72 11.05 3.12
CA THR A 124 -8.67 11.04 4.23
C THR A 124 -9.99 10.40 3.83
N PHE A 125 -10.54 10.79 2.69
CA PHE A 125 -11.83 10.30 2.20
C PHE A 125 -11.78 8.80 1.86
N TRP A 126 -10.84 8.38 1.02
CA TRP A 126 -10.74 6.98 0.58
C TRP A 126 -10.28 6.05 1.69
N GLY A 127 -9.41 6.53 2.61
CA GLY A 127 -9.02 5.76 3.78
C GLY A 127 -10.21 5.37 4.63
N LEU A 128 -11.06 6.33 5.00
CA LEU A 128 -12.28 6.08 5.76
C LEU A 128 -13.33 5.29 4.94
N CYS A 129 -13.53 5.68 3.69
CA CYS A 129 -14.52 5.05 2.83
C CYS A 129 -14.21 3.58 2.54
N SER A 130 -12.94 3.21 2.35
CA SER A 130 -12.55 1.82 2.05
C SER A 130 -12.95 0.83 3.14
N ASP A 131 -12.96 1.26 4.40
CA ASP A 131 -13.42 0.44 5.53
C ASP A 131 -14.96 0.35 5.61
N ILE A 132 -15.69 1.33 5.06
CA ILE A 132 -17.16 1.42 5.12
C ILE A 132 -17.81 0.82 3.88
N ILE A 133 -17.42 1.25 2.69
CA ILE A 133 -18.04 0.82 1.42
C ILE A 133 -17.39 -0.42 0.82
N GLY A 134 -16.19 -0.78 1.28
CA GLY A 134 -15.39 -1.90 0.80
C GLY A 134 -14.13 -1.46 0.05
N ARG A 135 -13.18 -2.40 -0.02
CA ARG A 135 -11.89 -2.16 -0.70
C ARG A 135 -12.07 -2.07 -2.21
N ARG A 136 -12.85 -2.98 -2.78
CA ARG A 136 -13.05 -3.11 -4.24
C ARG A 136 -13.65 -1.86 -4.89
N PRO A 137 -14.75 -1.25 -4.39
CA PRO A 137 -15.26 0.00 -4.95
C PRO A 137 -14.26 1.14 -4.87
N SER A 138 -13.65 1.34 -3.70
CA SER A 138 -12.65 2.39 -3.47
C SER A 138 -11.46 2.24 -4.42
N TRP A 139 -10.98 1.01 -4.60
CA TRP A 139 -9.87 0.63 -5.45
C TRP A 139 -10.07 0.98 -6.94
N ASN A 140 -11.28 0.80 -7.44
CA ASN A 140 -11.58 1.08 -8.85
C ASN A 140 -11.89 2.56 -9.10
N ILE A 141 -12.64 3.20 -8.20
CA ILE A 141 -13.08 4.59 -8.38
C ILE A 141 -11.90 5.55 -8.23
N SER A 142 -11.00 5.33 -7.28
CA SER A 142 -9.81 6.18 -7.06
C SER A 142 -8.91 6.23 -8.30
N LEU A 143 -8.59 5.09 -8.89
CA LEU A 143 -7.79 5.01 -10.11
C LEU A 143 -8.51 5.63 -11.32
N PHE A 144 -9.83 5.44 -11.44
CA PHE A 144 -10.63 6.06 -12.50
C PHE A 144 -10.58 7.58 -12.45
N ILE A 145 -10.81 8.16 -11.28
CA ILE A 145 -10.77 9.61 -11.08
C ILE A 145 -9.37 10.14 -11.46
N SER A 146 -8.31 9.51 -10.96
CA SER A 146 -6.94 9.93 -11.28
C SER A 146 -6.62 9.85 -12.77
N ALA A 147 -7.10 8.81 -13.47
CA ALA A 147 -6.91 8.65 -14.91
C ALA A 147 -7.62 9.75 -15.72
N VAL A 148 -8.90 9.98 -15.46
CA VAL A 148 -9.72 10.96 -16.19
C VAL A 148 -9.19 12.37 -16.00
N PHE A 149 -8.93 12.78 -14.76
CA PHE A 149 -8.41 14.11 -14.49
C PHE A 149 -6.95 14.26 -14.93
N GLY A 150 -6.16 13.19 -14.95
CA GLY A 150 -4.83 13.19 -15.53
C GLY A 150 -4.83 13.51 -17.02
N VAL A 151 -5.71 12.88 -17.80
CA VAL A 151 -5.93 13.26 -19.21
C VAL A 151 -6.39 14.71 -19.33
N ALA A 152 -7.34 15.13 -18.47
CA ALA A 152 -7.91 16.48 -18.53
C ALA A 152 -6.89 17.59 -18.25
N VAL A 153 -5.87 17.36 -17.40
CA VAL A 153 -4.78 18.32 -17.15
C VAL A 153 -4.07 18.70 -18.44
N GLY A 154 -3.82 17.74 -19.35
CA GLY A 154 -3.21 18.01 -20.67
C GLY A 154 -4.02 18.98 -21.54
N ALA A 155 -5.32 19.09 -21.31
CA ALA A 155 -6.23 19.99 -22.03
C ALA A 155 -6.46 21.34 -21.30
N ALA A 156 -5.77 21.62 -20.20
CA ALA A 156 -6.00 22.82 -19.41
C ALA A 156 -5.79 24.11 -20.25
N PRO A 157 -6.79 25.01 -20.31
CA PRO A 157 -6.70 26.23 -21.15
C PRO A 157 -5.93 27.37 -20.47
N HIS A 158 -5.87 27.37 -19.15
CA HIS A 158 -5.17 28.38 -18.34
C HIS A 158 -4.76 27.81 -16.99
N PHE A 159 -3.83 28.48 -16.30
CA PHE A 159 -3.23 27.98 -15.06
C PHE A 159 -4.24 27.69 -13.92
N PRO A 160 -5.24 28.53 -13.61
CA PRO A 160 -6.24 28.19 -12.59
C PRO A 160 -7.04 26.92 -12.91
N ALA A 161 -7.40 26.69 -14.18
CA ALA A 161 -8.07 25.44 -14.58
C ALA A 161 -7.16 24.24 -14.36
N MET A 162 -5.86 24.34 -14.70
CA MET A 162 -4.89 23.29 -14.41
C MET A 162 -4.84 22.97 -12.90
N CYS A 163 -4.82 23.98 -12.04
CA CYS A 163 -4.83 23.79 -10.58
C CYS A 163 -6.06 23.04 -10.10
N VAL A 164 -7.26 23.37 -10.61
CA VAL A 164 -8.50 22.65 -10.26
C VAL A 164 -8.45 21.19 -10.73
N LEU A 165 -8.00 20.95 -11.97
CA LEU A 165 -7.86 19.60 -12.51
C LEU A 165 -6.83 18.77 -11.72
N LEU A 166 -5.71 19.37 -11.30
CA LEU A 166 -4.72 18.75 -10.43
C LEU A 166 -5.27 18.44 -9.04
N ALA A 167 -6.12 19.28 -8.46
CA ALA A 167 -6.78 18.98 -7.19
C ALA A 167 -7.74 17.79 -7.33
N MET A 168 -8.51 17.70 -8.41
CA MET A 168 -9.38 16.59 -8.70
C MET A 168 -8.61 15.28 -9.00
N LEU A 169 -7.48 15.38 -9.72
CA LEU A 169 -6.55 14.28 -9.90
C LEU A 169 -6.03 13.80 -8.54
N GLY A 170 -5.60 14.72 -7.68
CA GLY A 170 -5.14 14.44 -6.33
C GLY A 170 -6.21 13.75 -5.46
N LEU A 171 -7.48 14.11 -5.60
CA LEU A 171 -8.59 13.45 -4.91
C LEU A 171 -8.66 11.95 -5.26
N GLY A 172 -8.51 11.58 -6.53
CA GLY A 172 -8.43 10.17 -6.94
C GLY A 172 -7.15 9.51 -6.44
N LEU A 173 -6.01 10.15 -6.70
CA LEU A 173 -4.68 9.65 -6.39
C LEU A 173 -4.49 9.34 -4.90
N GLY A 174 -5.05 10.17 -4.00
CA GLY A 174 -4.96 9.98 -2.56
C GLY A 174 -5.52 8.65 -2.06
N GLY A 175 -6.38 7.99 -2.83
CA GLY A 175 -6.96 6.69 -2.51
C GLY A 175 -6.15 5.49 -3.00
N ASN A 176 -5.33 5.64 -4.02
CA ASN A 176 -4.67 4.49 -4.65
C ASN A 176 -3.78 3.75 -3.66
N LEU A 177 -2.77 4.42 -3.08
CA LEU A 177 -1.80 3.78 -2.18
C LEU A 177 -2.49 3.10 -0.98
N PRO A 178 -3.31 3.79 -0.14
CA PRO A 178 -3.93 3.16 1.01
C PRO A 178 -4.78 1.93 0.65
N VAL A 179 -5.49 1.99 -0.47
CA VAL A 179 -6.40 0.91 -0.86
C VAL A 179 -5.69 -0.23 -1.57
N ASP A 180 -4.68 0.05 -2.43
CA ASP A 180 -3.92 -0.98 -3.14
C ASP A 180 -3.14 -1.88 -2.17
N GLY A 181 -2.46 -1.28 -1.20
CA GLY A 181 -1.70 -2.03 -0.19
C GLY A 181 -2.61 -2.83 0.74
N ALA A 182 -3.70 -2.22 1.22
CA ALA A 182 -4.69 -2.91 2.05
C ALA A 182 -5.33 -4.09 1.30
N MET A 183 -5.68 -3.90 0.01
CA MET A 183 -6.22 -4.97 -0.82
C MET A 183 -5.22 -6.12 -0.98
N LEU A 184 -3.96 -5.82 -1.23
CA LEU A 184 -2.95 -6.85 -1.46
C LEU A 184 -2.66 -7.69 -0.22
N ILE A 185 -2.44 -7.06 0.95
CA ILE A 185 -2.08 -7.77 2.18
C ILE A 185 -3.18 -8.72 2.67
N GLU A 186 -4.43 -8.44 2.34
CA GLU A 186 -5.58 -9.25 2.76
C GLU A 186 -5.67 -10.59 2.02
N TYR A 187 -4.93 -10.76 0.91
CA TYR A 187 -4.91 -11.97 0.09
C TYR A 187 -3.56 -12.69 0.05
N ILE A 188 -2.49 -12.05 0.55
CA ILE A 188 -1.15 -12.64 0.52
C ILE A 188 -0.94 -13.53 1.73
N PRO A 189 -0.42 -14.78 1.53
CA PRO A 189 0.03 -15.62 2.63
C PRO A 189 1.16 -14.96 3.44
N GLY A 190 1.18 -15.20 4.75
CA GLY A 190 2.15 -14.62 5.68
C GLY A 190 3.62 -14.71 5.25
N PRO A 191 4.13 -15.87 4.78
CA PRO A 191 5.51 -16.01 4.29
C PRO A 191 5.85 -15.14 3.08
N TYR A 192 4.85 -14.61 2.36
CA TYR A 192 5.03 -13.81 1.14
C TYR A 192 4.73 -12.32 1.34
N GLN A 193 4.63 -11.84 2.57
CA GLN A 193 4.36 -10.42 2.86
C GLN A 193 5.43 -9.44 2.33
N TRP A 194 6.66 -9.92 2.05
CA TRP A 194 7.68 -9.14 1.37
C TRP A 194 7.24 -8.58 0.00
N VAL A 195 6.21 -9.18 -0.62
CA VAL A 195 5.61 -8.70 -1.88
C VAL A 195 5.03 -7.30 -1.73
N LEU A 196 4.57 -6.90 -0.53
CA LEU A 196 4.17 -5.51 -0.26
C LEU A 196 5.34 -4.53 -0.44
N THR A 197 6.51 -4.88 0.07
CA THR A 197 7.72 -4.08 -0.15
C THR A 197 8.10 -4.07 -1.63
N PHE A 198 7.93 -5.18 -2.32
CA PHE A 198 8.19 -5.30 -3.76
C PHE A 198 7.25 -4.44 -4.62
N LEU A 199 6.03 -4.09 -4.15
CA LEU A 199 5.13 -3.17 -4.88
C LEU A 199 5.79 -1.81 -5.18
N SER A 200 6.74 -1.38 -4.37
CA SER A 200 7.48 -0.13 -4.62
C SER A 200 8.29 -0.15 -5.92
N LEU A 201 8.56 -1.33 -6.48
CA LEU A 201 9.16 -1.46 -7.81
C LEU A 201 8.27 -0.77 -8.87
N PHE A 202 6.95 -0.95 -8.78
CA PHE A 202 6.02 -0.29 -9.70
C PHE A 202 6.06 1.23 -9.55
N TRP A 203 6.27 1.75 -8.34
CA TRP A 203 6.48 3.17 -8.10
C TRP A 203 7.73 3.67 -8.84
N SER A 204 8.87 3.02 -8.64
CA SER A 204 10.12 3.40 -9.32
C SER A 204 10.02 3.27 -10.84
N LEU A 205 9.32 2.25 -11.35
CA LEU A 205 9.04 2.08 -12.77
C LEU A 205 8.13 3.20 -13.31
N GLY A 206 7.14 3.64 -12.53
CA GLY A 206 6.27 4.77 -12.88
C GLY A 206 7.05 6.05 -13.02
N GLN A 207 7.98 6.32 -12.10
CA GLN A 207 8.88 7.48 -12.16
C GLN A 207 9.74 7.46 -13.42
N LEU A 208 10.41 6.32 -13.68
CA LEU A 208 11.24 6.16 -14.87
C LEU A 208 10.42 6.32 -16.16
N PHE A 209 9.25 5.71 -16.22
CA PHE A 209 8.38 5.79 -17.40
C PHE A 209 7.94 7.23 -17.69
N ALA A 210 7.51 7.96 -16.66
CA ALA A 210 7.13 9.37 -16.79
C ALA A 210 8.31 10.26 -17.19
N ALA A 211 9.50 10.02 -16.62
CA ALA A 211 10.71 10.76 -16.94
C ALA A 211 11.12 10.55 -18.42
N VAL A 212 11.07 9.33 -18.93
CA VAL A 212 11.39 9.02 -20.34
C VAL A 212 10.39 9.70 -21.28
N ILE A 213 9.08 9.64 -20.99
CA ILE A 213 8.04 10.26 -21.80
C ILE A 213 8.16 11.79 -21.75
N GLY A 214 8.38 12.36 -20.55
CA GLY A 214 8.62 13.79 -20.38
C GLY A 214 9.85 14.26 -21.16
N TRP A 215 10.97 13.53 -21.07
CA TRP A 215 12.15 13.82 -21.86
C TRP A 215 11.87 13.78 -23.36
N ALA A 216 11.21 12.73 -23.86
CA ALA A 216 10.94 12.57 -25.28
C ALA A 216 10.04 13.67 -25.86
N PHE A 217 8.99 14.08 -25.16
CA PHE A 217 8.04 15.06 -25.71
C PHE A 217 8.40 16.50 -25.36
N ILE A 218 8.79 16.80 -24.10
CA ILE A 218 9.03 18.17 -23.66
C ILE A 218 10.25 18.75 -24.36
N THR A 219 11.33 17.97 -24.54
CA THR A 219 12.52 18.48 -25.20
C THR A 219 12.34 18.78 -26.70
N ASN A 220 11.41 18.11 -27.36
CA ASN A 220 11.14 18.28 -28.78
C ASN A 220 10.08 19.36 -29.09
N TYR A 221 9.16 19.63 -28.13
CA TYR A 221 8.06 20.58 -28.32
C TYR A 221 7.96 21.51 -27.11
N HIS A 222 8.95 22.41 -26.94
CA HIS A 222 9.05 23.33 -25.81
C HIS A 222 9.24 24.78 -26.27
N CYS A 223 8.88 25.70 -25.38
CA CYS A 223 9.19 27.12 -25.55
C CYS A 223 10.52 27.47 -24.87
N THR A 224 11.24 28.43 -25.47
CA THR A 224 12.47 29.01 -24.89
C THR A 224 12.23 30.35 -24.22
N SER A 225 11.17 31.07 -24.61
CA SER A 225 10.80 32.39 -24.09
C SER A 225 9.28 32.50 -23.91
N SER A 226 8.85 33.20 -22.86
CA SER A 226 7.43 33.44 -22.58
C SER A 226 6.76 34.35 -23.63
N GLU A 227 7.50 35.26 -24.29
CA GLU A 227 6.95 36.17 -25.26
C GLU A 227 6.46 35.49 -26.55
N THR A 228 7.13 34.39 -26.93
CA THR A 228 6.83 33.64 -28.16
C THR A 228 6.09 32.33 -27.88
N CYS A 229 5.80 32.06 -26.61
CA CYS A 229 5.21 30.79 -26.19
C CYS A 229 3.73 30.72 -26.54
N THR A 230 3.38 29.73 -27.34
CA THR A 230 2.00 29.46 -27.74
C THR A 230 1.64 28.02 -27.42
N TRP A 231 0.36 27.71 -27.36
CA TRP A 231 -0.11 26.35 -27.16
C TRP A 231 0.51 25.35 -28.17
N LYS A 232 0.68 25.73 -29.42
CA LYS A 232 1.23 24.85 -30.46
C LYS A 232 2.74 24.63 -30.30
N SER A 233 3.49 25.68 -29.95
CA SER A 233 4.94 25.59 -29.76
C SER A 233 5.32 24.87 -28.47
N ASN A 234 4.46 24.88 -27.45
CA ASN A 234 4.66 24.26 -26.14
C ASN A 234 3.80 22.99 -25.93
N ALA A 235 3.53 22.25 -27.01
CA ALA A 235 2.62 21.09 -26.92
C ALA A 235 3.23 19.88 -26.19
N GLY A 236 4.54 19.82 -25.98
CA GLY A 236 5.25 18.67 -25.46
C GLY A 236 4.76 18.21 -24.09
N TRP A 237 4.55 19.15 -23.15
CA TRP A 237 4.02 18.80 -21.85
C TRP A 237 2.59 18.26 -21.93
N ARG A 238 1.74 18.78 -22.83
CA ARG A 238 0.36 18.32 -23.03
C ARG A 238 0.34 16.91 -23.60
N TYR A 239 1.18 16.61 -24.58
CA TYR A 239 1.31 15.27 -25.16
C TYR A 239 1.76 14.26 -24.13
N SER A 240 2.68 14.63 -23.22
CA SER A 240 3.09 13.77 -22.11
C SER A 240 1.90 13.44 -21.19
N TRP A 241 1.08 14.44 -20.82
CA TRP A 241 -0.09 14.22 -19.98
C TRP A 241 -1.17 13.37 -20.68
N PHE A 242 -1.42 13.58 -21.96
CA PHE A 242 -2.38 12.76 -22.72
C PHE A 242 -1.93 11.32 -22.84
N LEU A 243 -0.65 11.07 -23.17
CA LEU A 243 -0.13 9.71 -23.28
C LEU A 243 -0.16 8.99 -21.95
N LEU A 244 0.41 9.59 -20.89
CA LEU A 244 0.45 9.00 -19.57
C LEU A 244 -0.95 8.79 -18.99
N GLY A 245 -1.86 9.74 -19.17
CA GLY A 245 -3.25 9.62 -18.78
C GLY A 245 -3.98 8.51 -19.51
N GLY A 246 -3.72 8.36 -20.82
CA GLY A 246 -4.24 7.25 -21.61
C GLY A 246 -3.75 5.88 -21.12
N VAL A 247 -2.47 5.80 -20.72
CA VAL A 247 -1.91 4.57 -20.14
C VAL A 247 -2.57 4.24 -18.79
N VAL A 248 -2.75 5.22 -17.90
CA VAL A 248 -3.43 4.99 -16.60
C VAL A 248 -4.90 4.62 -16.81
N LEU A 249 -5.57 5.22 -17.79
CA LEU A 249 -6.95 4.84 -18.16
C LEU A 249 -7.01 3.40 -18.68
N LEU A 250 -6.05 2.97 -19.50
CA LEU A 250 -5.93 1.57 -19.96
C LEU A 250 -5.71 0.62 -18.78
N MET A 251 -4.86 0.98 -17.81
CA MET A 251 -4.67 0.19 -16.59
C MET A 251 -5.97 0.04 -15.80
N TRP A 252 -6.76 1.11 -15.69
CA TRP A 252 -8.09 1.05 -15.08
C TRP A 252 -9.04 0.12 -15.84
N VAL A 253 -9.06 0.19 -17.18
CA VAL A 253 -9.89 -0.71 -18.00
C VAL A 253 -9.49 -2.17 -17.77
N ILE A 254 -8.19 -2.48 -17.71
CA ILE A 254 -7.70 -3.82 -17.42
C ILE A 254 -8.16 -4.28 -16.03
N ARG A 255 -7.98 -3.41 -15.00
CA ARG A 255 -8.36 -3.69 -13.61
C ARG A 255 -9.87 -3.93 -13.44
N PHE A 256 -10.68 -3.16 -14.14
CA PHE A 256 -12.13 -3.17 -13.96
C PHE A 256 -12.84 -4.24 -14.80
N PHE A 257 -12.46 -4.41 -16.08
CA PHE A 257 -13.16 -5.25 -17.03
C PHE A 257 -12.47 -6.60 -17.30
N VAL A 258 -11.13 -6.62 -17.34
CA VAL A 258 -10.40 -7.83 -17.75
C VAL A 258 -10.14 -8.75 -16.57
N TYR A 259 -9.77 -8.18 -15.41
CA TYR A 259 -9.45 -8.94 -14.19
C TYR A 259 -10.19 -8.37 -12.98
N PRO A 260 -11.51 -8.53 -12.89
CA PRO A 260 -12.28 -8.07 -11.73
C PRO A 260 -11.89 -8.91 -10.50
N ILE A 261 -11.26 -8.26 -9.51
CA ILE A 261 -10.92 -8.88 -8.24
C ILE A 261 -12.15 -8.87 -7.32
N PRO A 262 -12.44 -9.95 -6.56
CA PRO A 262 -13.52 -9.97 -5.58
C PRO A 262 -13.24 -9.02 -4.41
N GLU A 263 -14.21 -8.84 -3.51
CA GLU A 263 -14.03 -8.09 -2.26
C GLU A 263 -13.20 -8.91 -1.27
N SER A 264 -12.43 -8.24 -0.40
CA SER A 264 -11.58 -8.89 0.58
C SER A 264 -12.33 -9.86 1.51
N PRO A 265 -11.85 -11.12 1.69
CA PRO A 265 -12.46 -12.05 2.61
C PRO A 265 -12.41 -11.56 4.06
N LYS A 266 -11.33 -10.89 4.48
CA LYS A 266 -11.21 -10.32 5.84
C LYS A 266 -12.18 -9.16 6.06
N TYR A 267 -12.38 -8.30 5.07
CA TYR A 267 -13.40 -7.26 5.11
C TYR A 267 -14.82 -7.84 5.18
N LEU A 268 -15.10 -8.88 4.40
CA LEU A 268 -16.40 -9.55 4.41
C LEU A 268 -16.70 -10.18 5.78
N LEU A 269 -15.71 -10.81 6.42
CA LEU A 269 -15.84 -11.32 7.79
C LEU A 269 -16.05 -10.21 8.82
N ALA A 270 -15.32 -9.10 8.70
CA ALA A 270 -15.48 -7.94 9.60
C ALA A 270 -16.89 -7.33 9.51
N THR A 271 -17.54 -7.47 8.36
CA THR A 271 -18.92 -6.98 8.13
C THR A 271 -19.99 -8.06 8.32
N GLY A 272 -19.64 -9.25 8.83
CA GLY A 272 -20.55 -10.36 9.11
C GLY A 272 -21.06 -11.10 7.87
N ARG A 273 -20.42 -10.93 6.70
CA ARG A 273 -20.78 -11.55 5.40
C ARG A 273 -20.01 -12.86 5.19
N VAL A 274 -20.23 -13.81 6.09
CA VAL A 274 -19.44 -15.06 6.17
C VAL A 274 -19.55 -15.91 4.90
N GLU A 275 -20.76 -16.00 4.30
CA GLU A 275 -21.00 -16.78 3.08
C GLU A 275 -20.21 -16.24 1.89
N GLU A 276 -20.21 -14.91 1.73
CA GLU A 276 -19.48 -14.26 0.65
C GLU A 276 -17.96 -14.38 0.85
N ALA A 277 -17.49 -14.33 2.10
CA ALA A 277 -16.08 -14.56 2.42
C ALA A 277 -15.64 -15.98 2.02
N PHE A 278 -16.47 -16.98 2.30
CA PHE A 278 -16.22 -18.35 1.90
C PHE A 278 -16.19 -18.52 0.37
N GLU A 279 -17.16 -17.93 -0.36
CA GLU A 279 -17.18 -17.93 -1.83
C GLU A 279 -15.88 -17.36 -2.44
N VAL A 280 -15.34 -16.30 -1.80
CA VAL A 280 -14.05 -15.69 -2.22
C VAL A 280 -12.88 -16.64 -1.99
N ILE A 281 -12.81 -17.33 -0.85
CA ILE A 281 -11.74 -18.29 -0.56
C ILE A 281 -11.77 -19.45 -1.56
N GLU A 282 -12.96 -20.00 -1.86
CA GLU A 282 -13.11 -21.02 -2.91
C GLU A 282 -12.68 -20.51 -4.28
N PHE A 283 -13.01 -19.27 -4.62
CA PHE A 283 -12.58 -18.64 -5.86
C PHE A 283 -11.05 -18.58 -5.96
N ILE A 284 -10.36 -18.14 -4.89
CA ILE A 284 -8.89 -18.07 -4.85
C ILE A 284 -8.27 -19.47 -4.99
N ALA A 285 -8.79 -20.45 -4.25
CA ALA A 285 -8.33 -21.83 -4.31
C ALA A 285 -8.42 -22.39 -5.74
N ARG A 286 -9.55 -22.14 -6.41
CA ARG A 286 -9.80 -22.56 -7.80
C ARG A 286 -8.86 -21.87 -8.80
N GLU A 287 -8.63 -20.54 -8.66
CA GLU A 287 -7.69 -19.79 -9.50
C GLU A 287 -6.25 -20.31 -9.34
N ASN A 288 -5.86 -20.69 -8.12
CA ASN A 288 -4.55 -21.27 -7.83
C ASN A 288 -4.48 -22.79 -8.13
N LYS A 289 -5.58 -23.41 -8.62
CA LYS A 289 -5.68 -24.85 -8.87
C LYS A 289 -5.35 -25.69 -7.61
N ARG A 290 -5.78 -25.20 -6.45
CA ARG A 290 -5.65 -25.86 -5.13
C ARG A 290 -7.02 -26.20 -4.57
N LYS A 291 -7.04 -27.09 -3.58
CA LYS A 291 -8.23 -27.44 -2.82
C LYS A 291 -8.07 -26.91 -1.39
N THR A 292 -9.15 -26.53 -0.75
CA THR A 292 -9.18 -26.16 0.66
C THR A 292 -10.11 -27.07 1.43
N THR A 293 -9.76 -27.41 2.65
CA THR A 293 -10.59 -28.16 3.61
C THR A 293 -11.49 -27.24 4.44
N LEU A 294 -11.33 -25.90 4.24
CA LEU A 294 -12.22 -24.92 4.86
C LEU A 294 -13.62 -25.06 4.29
N THR A 295 -14.60 -25.23 5.17
CA THR A 295 -16.04 -25.27 4.81
C THR A 295 -16.76 -24.09 5.43
N LEU A 296 -17.92 -23.73 4.85
CA LEU A 296 -18.76 -22.66 5.40
C LEU A 296 -19.18 -22.97 6.84
N GLU A 297 -19.42 -24.24 7.17
CA GLU A 297 -19.80 -24.68 8.50
C GLU A 297 -18.66 -24.47 9.50
N LYS A 298 -17.43 -24.87 9.16
CA LYS A 298 -16.23 -24.63 9.98
C LYS A 298 -16.06 -23.14 10.28
N LEU A 299 -16.26 -22.27 9.26
CA LEU A 299 -16.14 -20.82 9.42
C LEU A 299 -17.24 -20.23 10.33
N ARG A 300 -18.46 -20.77 10.28
CA ARG A 300 -19.57 -20.37 11.18
C ARG A 300 -19.34 -20.85 12.61
N LEU A 301 -18.90 -22.09 12.80
CA LEU A 301 -18.60 -22.68 14.12
C LEU A 301 -17.49 -21.90 14.82
N ALA A 302 -16.42 -21.54 14.12
CA ALA A 302 -15.38 -20.67 14.66
C ALA A 302 -15.92 -19.32 15.14
N GLY A 303 -16.87 -18.74 14.40
CA GLY A 303 -17.57 -17.53 14.81
C GLY A 303 -18.39 -17.69 16.09
N LEU A 304 -18.92 -18.89 16.36
CA LEU A 304 -19.68 -19.21 17.58
C LEU A 304 -18.79 -19.57 18.78
N GLY A 305 -17.48 -19.70 18.58
CA GLY A 305 -16.53 -19.97 19.66
C GLY A 305 -16.07 -21.41 19.77
N HIS A 306 -16.40 -22.26 18.80
CA HIS A 306 -15.89 -23.63 18.76
C HIS A 306 -14.47 -23.63 18.19
N THR A 307 -13.58 -24.45 18.80
CA THR A 307 -12.28 -24.77 18.21
C THR A 307 -12.50 -25.69 17.01
N VAL A 308 -12.01 -25.28 15.85
CA VAL A 308 -12.20 -25.98 14.57
C VAL A 308 -10.84 -26.13 13.91
N ASP A 309 -10.43 -27.38 13.63
CA ASP A 309 -9.22 -27.68 12.88
C ASP A 309 -9.48 -27.88 11.38
N LEU A 310 -8.49 -27.54 10.56
CA LEU A 310 -8.52 -27.75 9.10
C LEU A 310 -8.01 -29.14 8.69
N GLU A 311 -8.00 -30.13 9.61
CA GLU A 311 -7.64 -31.49 9.24
C GLU A 311 -8.70 -32.09 8.30
N PRO A 312 -8.30 -32.87 7.27
CA PRO A 312 -9.25 -33.63 6.46
C PRO A 312 -9.98 -34.59 7.40
N GLU A 313 -11.30 -34.51 7.41
CA GLU A 313 -12.09 -35.57 8.08
C GLU A 313 -11.60 -36.90 7.52
N ALA A 314 -11.00 -37.75 8.38
CA ALA A 314 -10.72 -39.14 8.05
C ALA A 314 -12.04 -39.73 7.53
N GLU A 315 -12.03 -40.32 6.32
CA GLU A 315 -13.17 -41.06 5.81
C GLU A 315 -13.55 -42.15 6.83
N THR A 316 -14.36 -41.76 7.81
CA THR A 316 -15.05 -42.72 8.65
C THR A 316 -16.04 -43.39 7.75
N SER A 317 -15.73 -44.66 7.42
CA SER A 317 -16.59 -45.61 6.74
C SER A 317 -18.05 -45.37 7.13
N ALA A 318 -18.85 -45.10 6.09
CA ALA A 318 -20.29 -45.01 6.19
C ALA A 318 -20.85 -46.37 6.67
N GLU A 319 -21.12 -46.50 7.95
CA GLU A 319 -22.08 -47.46 8.49
C GLU A 319 -22.73 -46.86 9.74
N GLU A 320 -24.03 -46.65 9.62
CA GLU A 320 -25.01 -46.57 10.70
C GLU A 320 -24.94 -45.37 11.65
N LYS A 321 -25.63 -44.27 11.32
CA LYS A 321 -26.37 -43.49 12.32
C LYS A 321 -27.71 -42.98 11.81
N ASP A 322 -28.71 -43.46 12.52
CA ASP A 322 -30.12 -43.17 12.47
C ASP A 322 -30.57 -41.79 12.02
N GLU A 323 -31.48 -41.83 11.11
CA GLU A 323 -32.52 -40.90 10.73
C GLU A 323 -33.35 -40.44 11.94
N LYS A 324 -32.97 -39.29 12.55
CA LYS A 324 -33.87 -38.43 13.36
C LYS A 324 -33.06 -37.20 13.83
N ASP A 325 -33.11 -36.19 13.05
CA ASP A 325 -33.18 -34.75 13.33
C ASP A 325 -32.69 -33.91 12.11
N ALA A 326 -33.34 -34.20 10.98
CA ALA A 326 -33.23 -33.35 9.82
C ALA A 326 -34.13 -32.10 9.98
N THR A 327 -33.68 -31.15 10.76
CA THR A 327 -34.16 -29.79 10.57
C THR A 327 -33.55 -29.29 9.27
N THR A 328 -34.34 -29.30 8.22
CA THR A 328 -34.05 -28.97 6.85
C THR A 328 -33.45 -27.55 6.75
N LEU A 329 -32.14 -27.44 6.87
CA LEU A 329 -31.39 -26.29 6.35
C LEU A 329 -31.49 -26.40 4.83
N GLN A 330 -32.41 -25.61 4.23
CA GLN A 330 -32.49 -25.46 2.79
C GLN A 330 -31.10 -25.05 2.27
N VAL A 331 -30.41 -26.01 1.66
CA VAL A 331 -29.26 -25.72 0.81
C VAL A 331 -29.76 -24.82 -0.30
N ARG A 332 -29.46 -23.54 -0.20
CA ARG A 332 -29.81 -22.54 -1.22
C ARG A 332 -29.04 -22.93 -2.47
N ASP A 333 -29.74 -23.23 -3.55
CA ASP A 333 -29.14 -23.53 -4.85
C ASP A 333 -28.05 -22.49 -5.18
N PRO A 334 -26.90 -22.93 -5.74
CA PRO A 334 -25.82 -22.01 -6.10
C PRO A 334 -26.37 -20.93 -7.03
N LYS A 335 -26.22 -19.68 -6.62
CA LYS A 335 -26.67 -18.52 -7.42
C LYS A 335 -26.13 -18.66 -8.84
N PRO A 336 -26.94 -18.39 -9.87
CA PRO A 336 -26.48 -18.49 -11.26
C PRO A 336 -25.24 -17.60 -11.46
N LYS A 337 -24.23 -18.13 -12.18
CA LYS A 337 -23.00 -17.40 -12.49
C LYS A 337 -23.36 -16.04 -13.08
N ARG A 338 -23.07 -14.96 -12.35
CA ARG A 338 -23.21 -13.60 -12.86
C ARG A 338 -22.26 -13.42 -14.04
N SER A 339 -22.69 -12.70 -15.08
CA SER A 339 -21.77 -12.32 -16.17
C SER A 339 -20.63 -11.46 -15.62
N MET A 340 -19.43 -11.51 -16.22
CA MET A 340 -18.28 -10.67 -15.84
C MET A 340 -18.65 -9.19 -15.68
N LEU A 341 -19.50 -8.66 -16.57
CA LEU A 341 -20.04 -7.30 -16.49
C LEU A 341 -20.91 -7.10 -15.24
N ALA A 342 -21.78 -8.04 -14.90
CA ALA A 342 -22.60 -7.96 -13.70
C ALA A 342 -21.76 -8.02 -12.40
N GLU A 343 -20.66 -8.78 -12.41
CA GLU A 343 -19.70 -8.77 -11.31
C GLU A 343 -18.93 -7.44 -11.22
N SER A 344 -18.54 -6.86 -12.36
CA SER A 344 -17.87 -5.55 -12.38
C SER A 344 -18.74 -4.43 -11.83
N PHE A 345 -20.06 -4.47 -12.04
CA PHE A 345 -21.01 -3.48 -11.51
C PHE A 345 -21.63 -3.83 -10.15
N ALA A 346 -21.31 -4.98 -9.55
CA ALA A 346 -21.83 -5.36 -8.22
C ALA A 346 -21.44 -4.37 -7.08
N TRP A 347 -20.43 -3.50 -7.30
CA TRP A 347 -20.05 -2.44 -6.39
C TRP A 347 -21.19 -1.41 -6.16
N SER A 348 -22.09 -1.21 -7.13
CA SER A 348 -23.25 -0.31 -6.97
C SER A 348 -24.15 -0.74 -5.81
N ASP A 349 -24.23 -2.04 -5.54
CA ASP A 349 -24.98 -2.57 -4.39
C ASP A 349 -24.28 -2.29 -3.05
N ALA A 350 -22.94 -2.24 -3.02
CA ALA A 350 -22.16 -1.89 -1.83
C ALA A 350 -22.37 -0.42 -1.44
N MET A 351 -22.57 0.47 -2.42
CA MET A 351 -22.77 1.90 -2.21
C MET A 351 -24.22 2.27 -1.85
N ARG A 352 -25.15 1.32 -1.75
CA ARG A 352 -26.52 1.63 -1.31
C ARG A 352 -26.50 2.21 0.11
N PRO A 353 -27.17 3.37 0.36
CA PRO A 353 -27.15 4.03 1.67
C PRO A 353 -27.56 3.11 2.84
N SER A 354 -28.49 2.18 2.60
CA SER A 354 -28.91 1.19 3.59
C SER A 354 -27.79 0.21 3.97
N ARG A 355 -26.97 -0.24 3.02
CA ARG A 355 -25.82 -1.12 3.29
C ARG A 355 -24.71 -0.37 3.98
N VAL A 356 -24.35 0.82 3.49
CA VAL A 356 -23.33 1.68 4.10
C VAL A 356 -23.68 1.96 5.57
N MET A 357 -24.94 2.30 5.85
CA MET A 357 -25.40 2.53 7.22
C MET A 357 -25.43 1.26 8.07
N ALA A 358 -25.76 0.12 7.49
CA ALA A 358 -25.72 -1.18 8.19
C ALA A 358 -24.28 -1.55 8.55
N THR A 359 -23.32 -1.42 7.62
CA THR A 359 -21.90 -1.67 7.85
C THR A 359 -21.35 -0.75 8.94
N TYR A 360 -21.66 0.56 8.87
CA TYR A 360 -21.23 1.52 9.90
C TYR A 360 -21.78 1.18 11.28
N ARG A 361 -23.05 0.73 11.38
CA ARG A 361 -23.65 0.30 12.65
C ARG A 361 -23.09 -1.01 13.17
N ALA A 362 -22.66 -1.92 12.29
CA ALA A 362 -22.07 -3.19 12.68
C ALA A 362 -20.64 -3.03 13.26
N MET A 363 -19.98 -1.92 12.97
CA MET A 363 -18.68 -1.59 13.57
C MET A 363 -18.87 -1.26 15.06
N HIS A 364 -18.33 -2.09 15.96
CA HIS A 364 -18.45 -1.91 17.41
C HIS A 364 -17.81 -0.63 17.95
N ARG A 365 -16.89 -0.03 17.21
CA ARG A 365 -16.25 1.27 17.49
C ARG A 365 -16.09 2.05 16.20
N SER A 366 -16.02 3.40 16.32
CA SER A 366 -15.61 4.21 15.17
C SER A 366 -14.22 3.75 14.71
N PRO A 367 -13.96 3.62 13.40
CA PRO A 367 -12.66 3.20 12.88
C PRO A 367 -11.48 4.00 13.46
N LEU A 368 -11.64 5.32 13.61
CA LEU A 368 -10.64 6.18 14.26
C LEU A 368 -10.43 5.85 15.74
N GLY A 369 -11.52 5.58 16.49
CA GLY A 369 -11.41 5.24 17.92
C GLY A 369 -10.67 3.93 18.18
N ALA A 370 -10.72 3.00 17.24
CA ALA A 370 -10.02 1.73 17.34
C ALA A 370 -8.49 1.87 17.21
N LEU A 371 -8.00 2.88 16.46
CA LEU A 371 -6.56 3.17 16.34
C LEU A 371 -5.92 3.67 17.64
N PHE A 372 -6.72 4.06 18.61
CA PHE A 372 -6.31 4.56 19.93
C PHE A 372 -6.86 3.68 21.07
N ALA A 373 -7.27 2.45 20.77
CA ALA A 373 -7.94 1.56 21.72
C ALA A 373 -7.04 1.13 22.90
N SER A 374 -5.73 1.02 22.67
CA SER A 374 -4.74 0.70 23.70
C SER A 374 -3.58 1.71 23.67
N PRO A 375 -2.89 1.94 24.81
CA PRO A 375 -1.73 2.85 24.85
C PRO A 375 -0.63 2.46 23.86
N LYS A 376 -0.41 1.16 23.65
CA LYS A 376 0.59 0.63 22.74
C LYS A 376 0.21 0.90 21.28
N MET A 377 -1.07 0.68 20.93
CA MET A 377 -1.59 0.96 19.58
C MET A 377 -1.61 2.48 19.31
N ALA A 378 -2.00 3.29 20.31
CA ALA A 378 -1.96 4.75 20.20
C ALA A 378 -0.53 5.28 19.97
N LEU A 379 0.45 4.77 20.73
CA LEU A 379 1.86 5.12 20.53
C LEU A 379 2.34 4.74 19.12
N ASN A 380 1.99 3.55 18.66
CA ASN A 380 2.34 3.09 17.32
C ASN A 380 1.74 3.99 16.23
N THR A 381 0.45 4.29 16.33
CA THR A 381 -0.24 5.19 15.39
C THR A 381 0.40 6.57 15.36
N LEU A 382 0.71 7.15 16.54
CA LEU A 382 1.37 8.45 16.63
C LEU A 382 2.78 8.44 16.02
N LEU A 383 3.58 7.40 16.28
CA LEU A 383 4.93 7.29 15.73
C LEU A 383 4.90 7.09 14.20
N ILE A 384 4.01 6.27 13.68
CA ILE A 384 3.84 6.10 12.22
C ILE A 384 3.42 7.43 11.59
N CYS A 385 2.43 8.13 12.14
CA CYS A 385 2.03 9.45 11.67
C CYS A 385 3.17 10.47 11.75
N ALA A 386 3.98 10.46 12.81
CA ALA A 386 5.13 11.34 12.95
C ALA A 386 6.22 11.05 11.89
N CYS A 387 6.51 9.78 11.60
CA CYS A 387 7.42 9.37 10.52
C CYS A 387 6.90 9.86 9.16
N TRP A 388 5.62 9.61 8.85
CA TRP A 388 5.00 10.08 7.62
C TRP A 388 4.98 11.61 7.51
N GLY A 389 4.72 12.31 8.62
CA GLY A 389 4.75 13.78 8.67
C GLY A 389 6.14 14.34 8.40
N ALA A 390 7.17 13.80 9.08
CA ALA A 390 8.56 14.23 8.91
C ALA A 390 9.03 14.04 7.44
N ILE A 391 8.75 12.88 6.85
CA ILE A 391 9.08 12.58 5.46
C ILE A 391 8.22 13.42 4.50
N GLY A 392 6.95 13.66 4.86
CA GLY A 392 6.01 14.51 4.10
C GLY A 392 6.46 15.96 3.99
N LEU A 393 7.19 16.48 4.97
CA LEU A 393 7.85 17.78 4.89
C LEU A 393 9.15 17.70 4.09
N ALA A 394 9.99 16.71 4.39
CA ALA A 394 11.34 16.58 3.85
C ALA A 394 11.36 16.40 2.34
N TYR A 395 10.56 15.48 1.82
CA TYR A 395 10.61 15.10 0.40
C TYR A 395 10.15 16.21 -0.55
N PRO A 396 8.96 16.83 -0.39
CA PRO A 396 8.54 17.91 -1.29
C PRO A 396 9.43 19.15 -1.15
N LEU A 397 9.96 19.42 0.04
CA LEU A 397 10.86 20.53 0.27
C LEU A 397 12.15 20.35 -0.54
N TYR A 398 12.79 19.19 -0.46
CA TYR A 398 13.96 18.85 -1.26
C TYR A 398 13.67 18.95 -2.78
N ASN A 399 12.62 18.27 -3.25
CA ASN A 399 12.29 18.26 -4.68
C ASN A 399 11.95 19.64 -5.24
N SER A 400 11.34 20.52 -4.45
CA SER A 400 11.00 21.87 -4.90
C SER A 400 12.25 22.76 -5.08
N PHE A 401 13.29 22.54 -4.26
CA PHE A 401 14.49 23.39 -4.28
C PHE A 401 15.65 22.79 -5.07
N ILE A 402 15.65 21.50 -5.40
CA ILE A 402 16.74 20.87 -6.14
C ILE A 402 16.97 21.52 -7.52
N ALA A 403 15.90 21.78 -8.28
CA ALA A 403 16.01 22.38 -9.60
C ALA A 403 16.56 23.82 -9.52
N ILE A 404 16.17 24.57 -8.49
CA ILE A 404 16.65 25.92 -8.21
C ILE A 404 18.12 25.88 -7.79
N TYR A 405 18.48 24.96 -6.90
CA TYR A 405 19.86 24.75 -6.46
C TYR A 405 20.78 24.42 -7.63
N LEU A 406 20.38 23.51 -8.52
CA LEU A 406 21.13 23.13 -9.72
C LEU A 406 21.38 24.31 -10.66
N GLY A 407 20.40 25.24 -10.77
CA GLY A 407 20.53 26.45 -11.56
C GLY A 407 21.51 27.49 -10.98
N HIS A 408 21.67 27.53 -9.62
CA HIS A 408 22.48 28.54 -8.93
C HIS A 408 23.84 28.01 -8.44
N ALA A 409 24.01 26.72 -8.22
CA ALA A 409 25.25 26.12 -7.72
C ALA A 409 26.43 26.26 -8.71
N GLY A 410 26.27 27.08 -9.75
CA GLY A 410 27.35 27.50 -10.63
C GLY A 410 28.13 26.31 -11.17
N VAL A 411 27.44 25.30 -11.65
CA VAL A 411 28.04 24.30 -12.53
C VAL A 411 28.32 25.06 -13.85
N SER A 412 29.32 25.90 -13.74
CA SER A 412 29.74 26.90 -14.75
C SER A 412 30.47 26.31 -15.94
N ASP A 413 30.37 25.01 -16.17
CA ASP A 413 30.92 24.37 -17.36
C ASP A 413 29.81 24.17 -18.40
N GLY A 414 29.49 25.23 -19.12
CA GLY A 414 28.67 25.21 -20.32
C GLY A 414 27.20 24.91 -20.05
N ALA A 415 26.31 25.78 -20.57
CA ALA A 415 24.86 25.64 -20.45
C ALA A 415 24.43 24.20 -20.82
N ASN A 416 24.11 23.38 -19.82
CA ASN A 416 23.48 22.07 -20.04
C ASN A 416 22.22 22.30 -20.85
N SER A 417 22.08 21.66 -22.00
CA SER A 417 20.88 21.75 -22.82
C SER A 417 19.66 21.30 -22.01
N LEU A 418 18.48 21.76 -22.33
CA LEU A 418 17.24 21.28 -21.70
C LEU A 418 17.16 19.75 -21.77
N SER A 419 17.60 19.14 -22.86
CA SER A 419 17.68 17.70 -23.05
C SER A 419 18.59 17.01 -22.02
N ASP A 420 19.74 17.62 -21.67
CA ASP A 420 20.65 17.05 -20.67
C ASP A 420 20.04 17.08 -19.27
N GLN A 421 19.31 18.14 -18.91
CA GLN A 421 18.60 18.23 -17.64
C GLN A 421 17.53 17.13 -17.51
N TYR A 422 16.71 16.93 -18.53
CA TYR A 422 15.69 15.88 -18.52
C TYR A 422 16.30 14.46 -18.57
N ARG A 423 17.43 14.28 -19.27
CA ARG A 423 18.19 13.01 -19.25
C ARG A 423 18.68 12.68 -17.84
N GLN A 424 19.19 13.66 -17.10
CA GLN A 424 19.61 13.44 -15.70
C GLN A 424 18.43 13.01 -14.81
N LEU A 425 17.21 13.52 -15.03
CA LEU A 425 16.02 13.04 -14.30
C LEU A 425 15.72 11.57 -14.61
N VAL A 426 15.88 11.14 -15.88
CA VAL A 426 15.76 9.71 -16.25
C VAL A 426 16.81 8.86 -15.55
N GLU A 427 18.07 9.32 -15.48
CA GLU A 427 19.16 8.62 -14.81
C GLU A 427 18.89 8.47 -13.30
N ILE A 428 18.42 9.54 -12.63
CA ILE A 428 18.04 9.52 -11.21
C ILE A 428 16.87 8.57 -10.97
N ALA A 429 15.85 8.58 -11.83
CA ALA A 429 14.71 7.68 -11.72
C ALA A 429 15.12 6.21 -11.88
N ALA A 430 16.02 5.92 -12.83
CA ALA A 430 16.57 4.58 -13.04
C ALA A 430 17.34 4.08 -11.81
N CYS A 431 18.09 4.95 -11.13
CA CYS A 431 18.83 4.62 -9.90
C CYS A 431 17.91 4.27 -8.72
N GLY A 432 16.65 4.67 -8.74
CA GLY A 432 15.65 4.29 -7.72
C GLY A 432 15.22 2.82 -7.79
N ILE A 433 15.25 2.20 -8.97
CA ILE A 433 14.79 0.82 -9.18
C ILE A 433 15.52 -0.21 -8.31
N PRO A 434 16.86 -0.24 -8.29
CA PRO A 434 17.59 -1.14 -7.40
C PRO A 434 17.23 -0.97 -5.93
N GLY A 435 16.91 0.26 -5.49
CA GLY A 435 16.52 0.55 -4.11
C GLY A 435 15.29 -0.24 -3.67
N SER A 436 14.26 -0.31 -4.51
CA SER A 436 13.04 -1.10 -4.25
C SER A 436 13.34 -2.61 -4.14
N ILE A 437 14.24 -3.12 -4.98
CA ILE A 437 14.64 -4.54 -4.96
C ILE A 437 15.45 -4.84 -3.69
N PHE A 438 16.43 -4.01 -3.34
CA PHE A 438 17.20 -4.15 -2.11
C PHE A 438 16.32 -4.09 -0.86
N ALA A 439 15.31 -3.23 -0.83
CA ALA A 439 14.36 -3.15 0.26
C ALA A 439 13.62 -4.48 0.45
N ALA A 440 13.08 -5.06 -0.63
CA ALA A 440 12.36 -6.34 -0.58
C ALA A 440 13.25 -7.49 -0.08
N MET A 441 14.55 -7.47 -0.40
CA MET A 441 15.51 -8.46 0.11
C MET A 441 15.86 -8.22 1.59
N MET A 442 16.05 -6.97 1.99
CA MET A 442 16.51 -6.61 3.35
C MET A 442 15.45 -6.88 4.42
N VAL A 443 14.16 -6.76 4.11
CA VAL A 443 13.08 -7.00 5.09
C VAL A 443 13.00 -8.46 5.53
N GLU A 444 13.52 -9.40 4.74
CA GLU A 444 13.55 -10.83 5.06
C GLU A 444 14.81 -11.26 5.83
N VAL A 445 15.83 -10.40 5.94
CA VAL A 445 17.04 -10.71 6.68
C VAL A 445 16.75 -10.87 8.18
N PRO A 446 17.17 -12.01 8.83
CA PRO A 446 16.77 -12.37 10.19
C PRO A 446 17.00 -11.31 11.27
N TYR A 447 18.05 -10.53 11.16
CA TYR A 447 18.45 -9.55 12.19
C TYR A 447 18.07 -8.11 11.85
N ALA A 448 17.75 -7.82 10.58
CA ALA A 448 17.41 -6.48 10.13
C ALA A 448 15.91 -6.18 10.34
N GLY A 449 15.03 -7.05 9.87
CA GLY A 449 13.58 -6.84 9.92
C GLY A 449 13.15 -5.56 9.18
N ARG A 450 11.89 -5.17 9.36
CA ARG A 450 11.35 -3.97 8.70
C ARG A 450 11.84 -2.69 9.37
N ARG A 451 11.82 -2.64 10.70
CA ARG A 451 12.13 -1.43 11.49
C ARG A 451 13.58 -0.95 11.29
N TRP A 452 14.56 -1.85 11.45
CA TRP A 452 15.97 -1.50 11.32
C TRP A 452 16.35 -1.18 9.88
N SER A 453 15.87 -1.95 8.90
CA SER A 453 16.11 -1.69 7.48
C SER A 453 15.56 -0.33 7.06
N MET A 454 14.34 0.01 7.48
CA MET A 454 13.73 1.29 7.22
C MET A 454 14.54 2.45 7.81
N ALA A 455 14.91 2.36 9.10
CA ALA A 455 15.71 3.39 9.78
C ALA A 455 17.08 3.57 9.10
N PHE A 456 17.73 2.48 8.68
CA PHE A 456 19.00 2.50 7.98
C PHE A 456 18.92 3.25 6.63
N PHE A 457 17.98 2.91 5.77
CA PHE A 457 17.83 3.59 4.48
C PHE A 457 17.40 5.04 4.64
N THR A 458 16.55 5.34 5.63
CA THR A 458 16.15 6.73 5.94
C THR A 458 17.34 7.56 6.41
N MET A 459 18.18 7.00 7.27
CA MET A 459 19.42 7.65 7.71
C MET A 459 20.35 7.92 6.55
N LEU A 460 20.58 6.93 5.68
CA LEU A 460 21.44 7.10 4.50
C LEU A 460 20.91 8.18 3.57
N THR A 461 19.58 8.25 3.36
CA THR A 461 18.96 9.30 2.56
C THR A 461 19.29 10.68 3.14
N GLY A 462 19.14 10.88 4.44
CA GLY A 462 19.51 12.14 5.10
C GLY A 462 21.00 12.49 4.93
N VAL A 463 21.88 11.51 5.10
CA VAL A 463 23.33 11.69 4.91
C VAL A 463 23.66 12.08 3.46
N PHE A 464 23.07 11.40 2.47
CA PHE A 464 23.34 11.72 1.06
C PHE A 464 22.81 13.09 0.66
N LEU A 465 21.71 13.56 1.26
CA LEU A 465 21.21 14.93 1.07
C LEU A 465 22.15 15.99 1.68
N PHE A 466 22.80 15.71 2.80
CA PHE A 466 23.86 16.58 3.32
C PHE A 466 25.10 16.58 2.39
N LEU A 467 25.51 15.41 1.91
CA LEU A 467 26.65 15.30 0.99
C LEU A 467 26.37 15.95 -0.36
N PHE A 468 25.11 15.91 -0.82
CA PHE A 468 24.68 16.61 -2.03
C PHE A 468 25.01 18.12 -2.00
N THR A 469 24.86 18.79 -0.84
CA THR A 469 25.17 20.21 -0.71
C THR A 469 26.67 20.53 -0.80
N THR A 470 27.53 19.53 -0.71
CA THR A 470 28.99 19.67 -0.84
C THR A 470 29.48 19.47 -2.28
N ALA A 471 28.59 19.04 -3.20
CA ALA A 471 28.94 18.75 -4.59
C ALA A 471 29.33 20.01 -5.35
N LYS A 472 30.49 19.97 -6.02
CA LYS A 472 31.03 21.11 -6.80
C LYS A 472 31.01 20.86 -8.31
N THR A 473 30.67 19.67 -8.77
CA THR A 473 30.64 19.29 -10.17
C THR A 473 29.30 18.66 -10.54
N SER A 474 28.87 18.79 -11.79
CA SER A 474 27.62 18.20 -12.30
C SER A 474 27.53 16.70 -12.05
N ASN A 475 28.62 15.98 -12.27
CA ASN A 475 28.71 14.54 -12.04
C ASN A 475 28.59 14.19 -10.55
N ALA A 476 29.15 14.98 -9.63
CA ALA A 476 29.01 14.75 -8.19
C ALA A 476 27.56 15.01 -7.73
N VAL A 477 26.91 16.05 -8.25
CA VAL A 477 25.51 16.35 -8.03
C VAL A 477 24.63 15.20 -8.49
N LEU A 478 24.82 14.71 -9.71
CA LEU A 478 24.10 13.56 -10.26
C LEU A 478 24.34 12.30 -9.40
N GLY A 479 25.59 12.02 -9.03
CA GLY A 479 25.95 10.85 -8.22
C GLY A 479 25.27 10.84 -6.85
N TRP A 480 25.25 11.97 -6.12
CA TRP A 480 24.57 12.07 -4.84
C TRP A 480 23.05 11.99 -4.97
N ASN A 481 22.48 12.53 -6.05
CA ASN A 481 21.05 12.38 -6.34
C ASN A 481 20.67 10.92 -6.63
N CYS A 482 21.47 10.20 -7.40
CA CYS A 482 21.29 8.77 -7.66
C CYS A 482 21.36 7.95 -6.36
N ALA A 483 22.33 8.22 -5.49
CA ALA A 483 22.47 7.58 -4.20
C ALA A 483 21.28 7.88 -3.27
N ALA A 484 20.82 9.14 -3.23
CA ALA A 484 19.62 9.54 -2.49
C ALA A 484 18.37 8.87 -3.05
N SER A 485 18.19 8.82 -4.38
CA SER A 485 17.05 8.17 -5.03
C SER A 485 16.97 6.67 -4.69
N LEU A 486 18.11 5.96 -4.74
CA LEU A 486 18.20 4.55 -4.37
C LEU A 486 17.74 4.31 -2.93
N THR A 487 18.31 5.05 -1.97
CA THR A 487 18.02 4.85 -0.53
C THR A 487 16.63 5.32 -0.17
N GLN A 488 16.14 6.37 -0.81
CA GLN A 488 14.80 6.91 -0.61
C GLN A 488 13.72 5.95 -1.11
N ASN A 489 13.88 5.35 -2.29
CA ASN A 489 12.97 4.34 -2.79
C ASN A 489 12.95 3.10 -1.88
N ALA A 490 14.11 2.67 -1.36
CA ALA A 490 14.20 1.59 -0.40
C ALA A 490 13.45 1.93 0.93
N MET A 491 13.64 3.14 1.44
CA MET A 491 12.97 3.61 2.64
C MET A 491 11.44 3.64 2.47
N TYR A 492 10.94 4.23 1.37
CA TYR A 492 9.51 4.28 1.09
C TYR A 492 8.90 2.89 0.94
N ALA A 493 9.59 1.97 0.27
CA ALA A 493 9.18 0.58 0.11
C ALA A 493 8.83 -0.08 1.45
N ILE A 494 9.72 0.09 2.43
CA ILE A 494 9.56 -0.53 3.76
C ILE A 494 8.53 0.23 4.61
N LEU A 495 8.52 1.56 4.54
CA LEU A 495 7.58 2.40 5.29
C LEU A 495 6.12 2.13 4.90
N TYR A 496 5.84 2.00 3.61
CA TYR A 496 4.52 1.59 3.14
C TYR A 496 4.16 0.19 3.65
N ALA A 497 5.07 -0.79 3.48
CA ALA A 497 4.81 -2.17 3.90
C ALA A 497 4.49 -2.26 5.40
N ILE A 498 5.29 -1.64 6.26
CA ILE A 498 5.06 -1.66 7.72
C ILE A 498 3.75 -0.96 8.09
N THR A 499 3.37 0.11 7.37
CA THR A 499 2.12 0.83 7.63
C THR A 499 0.92 -0.09 7.40
N TYR A 500 0.88 -0.86 6.32
CA TYR A 500 -0.21 -1.82 6.05
C TYR A 500 -0.21 -3.01 7.01
N GLU A 501 0.96 -3.48 7.44
CA GLU A 501 1.09 -4.66 8.30
C GLU A 501 0.70 -4.39 9.76
N VAL A 502 0.87 -3.16 10.23
CA VAL A 502 0.68 -2.80 11.64
C VAL A 502 -0.80 -2.58 11.99
N PHE A 503 -1.61 -2.13 11.04
CA PHE A 503 -3.03 -1.87 11.30
C PHE A 503 -3.89 -3.12 11.03
N PRO A 504 -4.82 -3.49 11.96
CA PRO A 504 -5.72 -4.61 11.76
C PRO A 504 -6.67 -4.37 10.58
N ALA A 505 -7.08 -5.43 9.87
CA ALA A 505 -7.85 -5.32 8.65
C ALA A 505 -9.15 -4.48 8.76
N PRO A 506 -9.94 -4.54 9.86
CA PRO A 506 -11.16 -3.73 9.98
C PRO A 506 -10.92 -2.22 9.99
N GLN A 507 -9.74 -1.77 10.40
CA GLN A 507 -9.36 -0.34 10.51
C GLN A 507 -8.15 0.03 9.65
N ARG A 508 -7.68 -0.88 8.81
CA ARG A 508 -6.45 -0.70 8.02
C ARG A 508 -6.56 0.49 7.08
N GLY A 509 -7.65 0.59 6.34
CA GLY A 509 -7.88 1.72 5.44
C GLY A 509 -7.88 3.07 6.18
N THR A 510 -8.50 3.13 7.36
CA THR A 510 -8.51 4.34 8.21
C THR A 510 -7.12 4.65 8.76
N GLY A 511 -6.35 3.65 9.21
CA GLY A 511 -4.99 3.83 9.73
C GLY A 511 -4.01 4.30 8.66
N ASP A 512 -4.05 3.67 7.49
CA ASP A 512 -3.25 4.04 6.33
C ASP A 512 -3.64 5.43 5.83
N GLY A 513 -4.94 5.71 5.71
CA GLY A 513 -5.46 7.00 5.31
C GLY A 513 -5.05 8.13 6.26
N LEU A 514 -5.07 7.90 7.58
CA LEU A 514 -4.62 8.86 8.58
C LEU A 514 -3.12 9.15 8.46
N SER A 515 -2.32 8.11 8.30
CA SER A 515 -0.86 8.20 8.14
C SER A 515 -0.49 9.00 6.90
N MET A 516 -1.11 8.67 5.76
CA MET A 516 -0.89 9.37 4.50
C MET A 516 -1.47 10.79 4.51
N SER A 517 -2.62 11.02 5.16
CA SER A 517 -3.14 12.38 5.34
C SER A 517 -2.19 13.26 6.13
N THR A 518 -1.56 12.71 7.17
CA THR A 518 -0.52 13.42 7.92
C THR A 518 0.65 13.80 7.01
N GLN A 519 1.14 12.87 6.18
CA GLN A 519 2.16 13.18 5.17
C GLN A 519 1.72 14.33 4.25
N ARG A 520 0.48 14.32 3.78
CA ARG A 520 -0.04 15.33 2.84
C ARG A 520 -0.20 16.71 3.48
N VAL A 521 -0.60 16.78 4.76
CA VAL A 521 -0.61 18.05 5.52
C VAL A 521 0.77 18.69 5.52
N PHE A 522 1.80 17.92 5.88
CA PHE A 522 3.18 18.41 5.88
C PHE A 522 3.72 18.69 4.47
N GLY A 523 3.25 17.94 3.45
CA GLY A 523 3.55 18.21 2.04
C GLY A 523 2.97 19.55 1.56
N VAL A 524 1.75 19.88 1.97
CA VAL A 524 1.14 21.19 1.74
C VAL A 524 1.98 22.31 2.39
N VAL A 525 2.43 22.11 3.62
CA VAL A 525 3.31 23.07 4.31
C VAL A 525 4.63 23.24 3.56
N ALA A 526 5.26 22.15 3.10
CA ALA A 526 6.49 22.20 2.31
C ALA A 526 6.32 22.98 1.00
N THR A 527 5.22 22.77 0.29
CA THR A 527 4.93 23.49 -0.95
C THR A 527 4.67 24.97 -0.71
N LEU A 528 4.02 25.35 0.40
CA LEU A 528 3.87 26.76 0.79
C LEU A 528 5.21 27.41 1.13
N ILE A 529 6.11 26.72 1.81
CA ILE A 529 7.49 27.20 2.05
C ILE A 529 8.18 27.45 0.71
N ALA A 530 8.05 26.53 -0.27
CA ALA A 530 8.63 26.69 -1.58
C ALA A 530 8.06 27.91 -2.36
N VAL A 531 6.77 28.24 -2.16
CA VAL A 531 6.14 29.44 -2.78
C VAL A 531 6.74 30.72 -2.24
N TYR A 532 6.95 30.83 -0.90
CA TYR A 532 7.29 32.11 -0.27
C TYR A 532 8.77 32.30 0.05
N LYS A 533 9.60 31.25 -0.02
CA LYS A 533 11.03 31.28 0.33
C LYS A 533 11.94 30.89 -0.84
N SER A 534 11.60 31.30 -2.05
CA SER A 534 12.33 30.93 -3.26
C SER A 534 13.75 31.52 -3.39
N GLU A 535 14.15 32.43 -2.50
CA GLU A 535 15.45 33.11 -2.56
C GLU A 535 16.58 32.39 -1.79
N GLU A 536 16.25 31.46 -0.90
CA GLU A 536 17.22 30.68 -0.11
C GLU A 536 17.26 29.22 -0.60
N PHE A 537 18.38 28.78 -1.21
CA PHE A 537 18.44 27.48 -1.89
C PHE A 537 18.97 26.35 -1.02
N VAL A 538 19.89 26.64 -0.10
CA VAL A 538 20.63 25.63 0.66
C VAL A 538 19.92 25.27 1.97
N ALA A 539 19.35 26.24 2.67
CA ALA A 539 18.67 26.01 3.94
C ALA A 539 17.51 25.00 3.86
N PRO A 540 16.62 25.00 2.83
CA PRO A 540 15.58 24.00 2.69
C PRO A 540 16.11 22.57 2.54
N ILE A 541 17.26 22.38 1.88
CA ILE A 541 17.88 21.07 1.70
C ILE A 541 18.43 20.55 3.04
N TYR A 542 19.08 21.42 3.85
CA TYR A 542 19.52 21.04 5.20
C TYR A 542 18.36 20.69 6.11
N VAL A 543 17.26 21.45 6.06
CA VAL A 543 16.04 21.14 6.80
C VAL A 543 15.49 19.78 6.40
N SER A 544 15.38 19.52 5.10
CA SER A 544 14.94 18.23 4.56
C SER A 544 15.81 17.06 5.06
N ALA A 545 17.13 17.18 4.93
CA ALA A 545 18.07 16.17 5.40
C ALA A 545 17.93 15.90 6.91
N SER A 546 17.76 16.97 7.71
CA SER A 546 17.57 16.85 9.17
C SER A 546 16.27 16.13 9.52
N PHE A 547 15.18 16.35 8.78
CA PHE A 547 13.91 15.65 8.99
C PHE A 547 13.99 14.19 8.58
N PHE A 548 14.79 13.81 7.57
CA PHE A 548 15.07 12.40 7.30
C PHE A 548 15.82 11.74 8.46
N LEU A 549 16.83 12.38 9.03
CA LEU A 549 17.55 11.85 10.21
C LEU A 549 16.64 11.73 11.44
N LEU A 550 15.79 12.74 11.69
CA LEU A 550 14.78 12.68 12.76
C LEU A 550 13.81 11.51 12.54
N SER A 551 13.33 11.31 11.31
CA SER A 551 12.45 10.21 10.97
C SER A 551 13.12 8.85 11.19
N ALA A 552 14.39 8.70 10.81
CA ALA A 552 15.17 7.50 11.07
C ALA A 552 15.24 7.17 12.57
N LEU A 553 15.42 8.18 13.41
CA LEU A 553 15.41 8.02 14.86
C LEU A 553 14.02 7.57 15.37
N LEU A 554 12.94 8.23 14.92
CA LEU A 554 11.56 7.87 15.31
C LEU A 554 11.20 6.43 14.93
N MET A 555 11.67 5.95 13.77
CA MET A 555 11.44 4.58 13.30
C MET A 555 12.00 3.53 14.25
N LEU A 556 13.09 3.81 14.97
CA LEU A 556 13.66 2.89 15.95
C LEU A 556 12.79 2.70 17.21
N PHE A 557 11.87 3.62 17.50
CA PHE A 557 10.96 3.55 18.65
C PHE A 557 9.63 2.88 18.33
N LEU A 558 9.39 2.40 17.12
CA LEU A 558 8.17 1.69 16.78
C LEU A 558 8.00 0.45 17.67
N PRO A 559 6.83 0.28 18.34
CA PRO A 559 6.63 -0.81 19.31
C PRO A 559 6.37 -2.17 18.67
N TYR A 560 6.00 -2.20 17.38
CA TYR A 560 5.71 -3.44 16.65
C TYR A 560 6.76 -3.72 15.57
N GLU A 561 7.19 -4.98 15.50
CA GLU A 561 7.94 -5.55 14.38
C GLU A 561 7.06 -6.63 13.75
N PRO A 562 6.49 -6.39 12.56
CA PRO A 562 5.51 -7.29 11.97
C PRO A 562 6.10 -8.58 11.38
N ARG A 563 7.41 -8.69 11.28
CA ARG A 563 8.08 -9.83 10.68
C ARG A 563 7.64 -11.16 11.28
N GLY A 564 7.24 -12.12 10.43
CA GLY A 564 6.83 -13.47 10.84
C GLY A 564 5.48 -13.54 11.55
N ARG A 565 4.69 -12.46 11.51
CA ARG A 565 3.31 -12.45 12.02
C ARG A 565 2.33 -12.28 10.87
N ASP A 566 1.26 -13.05 10.91
CA ASP A 566 0.17 -12.87 9.95
C ASP A 566 -0.56 -11.55 10.21
N ALA A 567 -0.91 -10.84 9.13
CA ALA A 567 -1.72 -9.64 9.22
C ALA A 567 -3.15 -10.01 9.67
N LEU A 568 -3.57 -9.48 10.82
CA LEU A 568 -4.90 -9.66 11.39
C LEU A 568 -5.95 -8.81 10.66
#